data_a0b2a18e496d81f9d5213a873219b847
#
_entry.id   a0b2a18e496d81f9d5213a873219b847
#
_cell.length_a   1.000
_cell.length_b   1.000
_cell.length_c   1.000
_cell.angle_alpha   90.00
_cell.angle_beta   90.00
_cell.angle_gamma   90.00
#
_symmetry.space_group_name_H-M   'P 1'
#
loop_
_entity.id
_entity.type
_entity.pdbx_description
1 polymer ?
#
loop_
_entity_poly.entity_id
_entity_poly.type
_entity_poly.pdbx_seq_one_letter_code
_entity_poly.pdbx_strand_id
1 'polypeptide(L)'
;LEQLFSTFRDNTKSYFIAIQDYPLTKKLSQTNNYNFGTVESAAIRGTDFKQEGFSISFKVNGVPCTIPAIGKHNMENALAAIASTNALGVSLEESTKALATFRGIYRRAQLVGKTKDNCYVIDDFAHNPAEVAAVIKACQQIAPRVIAWFQPHGFGPMRFMHNELTTMVGDALREQDIFLIADIYYAGGTVDRNISSTIVSEAMIANGKNAEYVKDKDFSLKRIKELCQPNDAIIIMGARDPHLDEFAKSVLEELSSVH
;
A
#
# COMPACT_ATOMS: atom_id res chain seq x y z
N LEU A 1 -7.84 -3.96 -21.48
CA LEU A 1 -7.67 -2.85 -20.53
C LEU A 1 -7.22 -1.59 -21.25
N GLU A 2 -6.12 -1.62 -22.05
CA GLU A 2 -5.58 -0.46 -22.80
C GLU A 2 -6.65 0.20 -23.66
N GLN A 3 -7.41 -0.57 -24.45
CA GLN A 3 -8.45 -0.05 -25.31
C GLN A 3 -9.56 0.69 -24.55
N LEU A 4 -9.96 0.17 -23.37
CA LEU A 4 -10.95 0.84 -22.52
C LEU A 4 -10.46 2.20 -22.02
N PHE A 5 -9.21 2.28 -21.56
CA PHE A 5 -8.62 3.54 -21.12
C PHE A 5 -8.37 4.49 -22.30
N SER A 6 -8.03 4.02 -23.49
CA SER A 6 -7.96 4.83 -24.69
C SER A 6 -9.32 5.44 -25.03
N THR A 7 -10.38 4.64 -25.01
CA THR A 7 -11.74 5.13 -25.24
C THR A 7 -12.17 6.15 -24.18
N PHE A 8 -11.83 5.91 -22.89
CA PHE A 8 -12.09 6.86 -21.81
C PHE A 8 -11.35 8.18 -22.05
N ARG A 9 -10.07 8.14 -22.40
CA ARG A 9 -9.28 9.31 -22.75
C ARG A 9 -9.91 10.08 -23.92
N ASP A 10 -10.26 9.39 -25.00
CA ASP A 10 -10.77 9.99 -26.23
C ASP A 10 -12.16 10.64 -26.04
N ASN A 11 -12.93 10.14 -25.06
CA ASN A 11 -14.22 10.72 -24.64
C ASN A 11 -14.08 11.84 -23.60
N THR A 12 -12.88 12.09 -23.07
CA THR A 12 -12.64 13.13 -22.08
C THR A 12 -12.66 14.51 -22.76
N LYS A 13 -13.54 15.40 -22.30
CA LYS A 13 -13.78 16.72 -22.92
C LYS A 13 -12.87 17.84 -22.41
N SER A 14 -12.21 17.65 -21.26
CA SER A 14 -11.33 18.65 -20.65
C SER A 14 -9.90 18.13 -20.53
N TYR A 15 -9.55 17.59 -19.37
CA TYR A 15 -8.20 17.14 -19.08
C TYR A 15 -8.19 15.64 -18.80
N PHE A 16 -7.40 14.92 -19.58
CA PHE A 16 -6.98 13.56 -19.25
C PHE A 16 -5.57 13.65 -18.67
N ILE A 17 -5.44 13.38 -17.37
CA ILE A 17 -4.20 13.52 -16.61
C ILE A 17 -3.68 12.12 -16.30
N ALA A 18 -2.44 11.82 -16.67
CA ALA A 18 -1.85 10.50 -16.50
C ALA A 18 -0.46 10.58 -15.89
N ILE A 19 -0.12 9.57 -15.09
CA ILE A 19 1.25 9.37 -14.61
C ILE A 19 2.14 8.86 -15.76
N GLN A 20 3.36 9.39 -15.87
CA GLN A 20 4.29 9.06 -16.96
C GLN A 20 5.35 8.03 -16.59
N ASP A 21 5.37 7.55 -15.35
CA ASP A 21 6.38 6.61 -14.86
C ASP A 21 6.15 5.17 -15.34
N TYR A 22 4.93 4.82 -15.79
CA TYR A 22 4.59 3.47 -16.19
C TYR A 22 4.31 3.38 -17.71
N PRO A 23 4.76 2.30 -18.39
CA PRO A 23 4.66 2.20 -19.85
C PRO A 23 3.24 2.38 -20.41
N LEU A 24 2.23 1.76 -19.78
CA LEU A 24 0.85 1.85 -20.23
C LEU A 24 0.27 3.26 -20.07
N THR A 25 0.43 3.87 -18.90
CA THR A 25 -0.11 5.20 -18.64
C THR A 25 0.65 6.27 -19.43
N LYS A 26 1.95 6.11 -19.64
CA LYS A 26 2.74 6.96 -20.54
C LYS A 26 2.23 6.89 -21.99
N LYS A 27 1.93 5.69 -22.50
CA LYS A 27 1.34 5.49 -23.83
C LYS A 27 -0.04 6.14 -23.97
N LEU A 28 -0.83 6.13 -22.90
CA LEU A 28 -2.15 6.73 -22.88
C LEU A 28 -2.11 8.24 -22.67
N SER A 29 -1.03 8.79 -22.13
CA SER A 29 -0.91 10.21 -21.87
C SER A 29 -0.94 11.03 -23.15
N GLN A 30 -1.63 12.16 -23.10
CA GLN A 30 -1.61 13.16 -24.17
C GLN A 30 -0.56 14.21 -23.86
N THR A 31 -0.10 14.92 -24.88
CA THR A 31 0.76 16.09 -24.67
C THR A 31 -0.09 17.19 -24.01
N ASN A 32 0.08 17.36 -22.71
CA ASN A 32 -0.55 18.44 -21.95
C ASN A 32 0.37 18.87 -20.80
N ASN A 33 0.07 19.98 -20.19
CA ASN A 33 0.88 20.59 -19.13
C ASN A 33 0.54 20.04 -17.73
N TYR A 34 -0.23 18.95 -17.62
CA TYR A 34 -0.75 18.46 -16.35
C TYR A 34 -0.41 16.98 -16.10
N ASN A 35 0.19 16.29 -17.07
CA ASN A 35 0.69 14.93 -16.80
C ASN A 35 1.77 14.98 -15.71
N PHE A 36 1.76 13.99 -14.83
CA PHE A 36 2.62 14.00 -13.65
C PHE A 36 3.52 12.75 -13.60
N GLY A 37 4.51 12.78 -12.74
CA GLY A 37 5.40 11.65 -12.50
C GLY A 37 6.76 12.06 -11.91
N THR A 38 7.71 11.12 -11.92
CA THR A 38 9.09 11.39 -11.48
C THR A 38 10.06 11.51 -12.65
N VAL A 39 9.64 11.11 -13.86
CA VAL A 39 10.45 11.20 -15.09
C VAL A 39 10.57 12.62 -15.60
N GLU A 40 11.64 12.91 -16.38
CA GLU A 40 11.90 14.26 -16.90
C GLU A 40 10.79 14.82 -17.79
N SER A 41 10.07 13.95 -18.48
CA SER A 41 8.98 14.35 -19.38
C SER A 41 7.69 14.76 -18.66
N ALA A 42 7.59 14.55 -17.34
CA ALA A 42 6.41 14.91 -16.57
C ALA A 42 6.32 16.43 -16.37
N ALA A 43 5.16 17.02 -16.70
CA ALA A 43 4.92 18.45 -16.52
C ALA A 43 4.81 18.86 -15.04
N ILE A 44 4.18 18.00 -14.23
CA ILE A 44 4.15 18.10 -12.76
C ILE A 44 5.08 17.03 -12.22
N ARG A 45 6.34 17.42 -11.97
CA ARG A 45 7.42 16.48 -11.66
C ARG A 45 7.75 16.45 -10.17
N GLY A 46 7.74 15.24 -9.60
CA GLY A 46 8.24 14.96 -8.24
C GLY A 46 9.72 14.60 -8.24
N THR A 47 10.51 15.24 -7.37
CA THR A 47 11.95 14.96 -7.17
C THR A 47 12.31 14.94 -5.69
N ASP A 48 13.52 14.50 -5.35
CA ASP A 48 14.11 14.57 -4.01
C ASP A 48 13.27 13.86 -2.93
N PHE A 49 12.64 12.73 -3.29
CA PHE A 49 11.83 11.94 -2.35
C PHE A 49 12.65 11.49 -1.14
N LYS A 50 12.12 11.76 0.06
CA LYS A 50 12.62 11.24 1.34
C LYS A 50 11.46 10.81 2.22
N GLN A 51 11.67 9.79 3.03
CA GLN A 51 10.75 9.39 4.09
C GLN A 51 11.47 9.46 5.43
N GLU A 52 10.88 10.13 6.40
CA GLU A 52 11.35 10.22 7.78
C GLU A 52 10.19 9.89 8.72
N GLY A 53 10.25 8.70 9.34
CA GLY A 53 9.15 8.18 10.13
C GLY A 53 7.85 8.10 9.32
N PHE A 54 6.79 8.68 9.83
CA PHE A 54 5.45 8.72 9.21
C PHE A 54 5.23 9.96 8.33
N SER A 55 6.29 10.55 7.80
CA SER A 55 6.20 11.71 6.91
C SER A 55 7.08 11.51 5.68
N ILE A 56 6.60 11.96 4.53
CA ILE A 56 7.38 12.05 3.29
C ILE A 56 7.59 13.49 2.90
N SER A 57 8.75 13.79 2.34
CA SER A 57 9.08 15.07 1.74
C SER A 57 9.62 14.87 0.33
N PHE A 58 9.33 15.81 -0.55
CA PHE A 58 9.76 15.84 -1.94
C PHE A 58 9.62 17.25 -2.51
N LYS A 59 10.05 17.47 -3.74
CA LYS A 59 9.79 18.74 -4.45
C LYS A 59 8.86 18.49 -5.64
N VAL A 60 7.98 19.45 -5.91
CA VAL A 60 7.11 19.46 -7.09
C VAL A 60 7.52 20.64 -7.96
N ASN A 61 8.17 20.39 -9.08
CA ASN A 61 8.77 21.42 -9.94
C ASN A 61 9.62 22.44 -9.15
N GLY A 62 10.38 21.96 -8.14
CA GLY A 62 11.18 22.79 -7.26
C GLY A 62 10.48 23.30 -5.99
N VAL A 63 9.15 23.28 -5.94
CA VAL A 63 8.36 23.70 -4.76
C VAL A 63 8.40 22.60 -3.69
N PRO A 64 8.83 22.88 -2.44
CA PRO A 64 8.85 21.88 -1.37
C PRO A 64 7.45 21.39 -1.01
N CYS A 65 7.30 20.09 -0.80
CA CYS A 65 6.08 19.44 -0.35
C CYS A 65 6.39 18.46 0.76
N THR A 66 5.60 18.47 1.84
CA THR A 66 5.68 17.51 2.94
C THR A 66 4.29 16.99 3.24
N ILE A 67 4.15 15.68 3.44
CA ILE A 67 2.87 15.03 3.69
C ILE A 67 3.04 14.06 4.85
N PRO A 68 2.14 14.05 5.86
CA PRO A 68 2.13 13.06 6.93
C PRO A 68 1.58 11.72 6.41
N ALA A 69 2.39 11.03 5.62
CA ALA A 69 2.09 9.74 5.01
C ALA A 69 3.40 8.96 4.82
N ILE A 70 3.32 7.66 4.54
CA ILE A 70 4.48 6.81 4.25
C ILE A 70 4.44 6.27 2.81
N GLY A 71 5.61 6.03 2.24
CA GLY A 71 5.78 5.36 0.95
C GLY A 71 5.76 6.27 -0.27
N LYS A 72 6.55 5.87 -1.26
CA LYS A 72 6.68 6.60 -2.53
C LYS A 72 5.34 6.70 -3.29
N HIS A 73 4.47 5.70 -3.17
CA HIS A 73 3.14 5.71 -3.78
C HIS A 73 2.28 6.90 -3.29
N ASN A 74 2.47 7.38 -2.06
CA ASN A 74 1.78 8.58 -1.58
C ASN A 74 2.34 9.87 -2.18
N MET A 75 3.61 9.92 -2.59
CA MET A 75 4.11 11.00 -3.45
C MET A 75 3.41 10.98 -4.81
N GLU A 76 3.27 9.81 -5.44
CA GLU A 76 2.56 9.68 -6.74
C GLU A 76 1.09 10.10 -6.63
N ASN A 77 0.39 9.71 -5.56
CA ASN A 77 -0.97 10.15 -5.27
C ASN A 77 -1.06 11.67 -5.07
N ALA A 78 -0.10 12.25 -4.37
CA ALA A 78 -0.02 13.69 -4.18
C ALA A 78 0.24 14.45 -5.49
N LEU A 79 1.15 13.95 -6.33
CA LEU A 79 1.38 14.52 -7.65
C LEU A 79 0.12 14.48 -8.53
N ALA A 80 -0.67 13.39 -8.45
CA ALA A 80 -1.96 13.29 -9.14
C ALA A 80 -2.95 14.36 -8.65
N ALA A 81 -3.05 14.56 -7.34
CA ALA A 81 -3.92 15.58 -6.74
C ALA A 81 -3.46 16.98 -7.14
N ILE A 82 -2.16 17.29 -7.06
CA ILE A 82 -1.58 18.57 -7.46
C ILE A 82 -1.80 18.84 -8.95
N ALA A 83 -1.57 17.84 -9.80
CA ALA A 83 -1.80 17.97 -11.24
C ALA A 83 -3.27 18.29 -11.54
N SER A 84 -4.20 17.63 -10.87
CA SER A 84 -5.63 17.83 -11.03
C SER A 84 -6.08 19.21 -10.56
N THR A 85 -5.60 19.67 -9.41
CA THR A 85 -5.92 21.01 -8.89
C THR A 85 -5.26 22.12 -9.71
N ASN A 86 -4.03 21.89 -10.19
CA ASN A 86 -3.34 22.83 -11.07
C ASN A 86 -4.06 23.01 -12.43
N ALA A 87 -4.63 21.94 -12.99
CA ALA A 87 -5.47 22.02 -14.18
C ALA A 87 -6.76 22.87 -13.96
N LEU A 88 -7.17 23.02 -12.71
CA LEU A 88 -8.30 23.88 -12.30
C LEU A 88 -7.86 25.29 -11.85
N GLY A 89 -6.58 25.63 -11.99
CA GLY A 89 -6.04 26.97 -11.71
C GLY A 89 -5.49 27.18 -10.31
N VAL A 90 -5.39 26.12 -9.47
CA VAL A 90 -4.74 26.22 -8.16
C VAL A 90 -3.22 26.18 -8.34
N SER A 91 -2.49 27.07 -7.67
CA SER A 91 -1.03 27.11 -7.76
C SER A 91 -0.38 25.88 -7.09
N LEU A 92 0.88 25.60 -7.45
CA LEU A 92 1.66 24.52 -6.84
C LEU A 92 1.90 24.80 -5.35
N GLU A 93 2.17 26.05 -5.01
CA GLU A 93 2.39 26.52 -3.64
C GLU A 93 1.15 26.32 -2.74
N GLU A 94 -0.03 26.65 -3.24
CA GLU A 94 -1.28 26.43 -2.52
C GLU A 94 -1.56 24.94 -2.33
N SER A 95 -1.37 24.14 -3.39
CA SER A 95 -1.58 22.70 -3.35
C SER A 95 -0.62 22.00 -2.38
N THR A 96 0.68 22.33 -2.42
CA THR A 96 1.68 21.75 -1.50
C THR A 96 1.45 22.15 -0.06
N LYS A 97 1.04 23.40 0.20
CA LYS A 97 0.66 23.88 1.54
C LYS A 97 -0.58 23.16 2.08
N ALA A 98 -1.57 22.93 1.26
CA ALA A 98 -2.77 22.18 1.65
C ALA A 98 -2.44 20.72 2.01
N LEU A 99 -1.56 20.06 1.25
CA LEU A 99 -1.14 18.69 1.52
C LEU A 99 -0.39 18.53 2.85
N ALA A 100 0.30 19.55 3.33
CA ALA A 100 0.96 19.51 4.64
C ALA A 100 -0.04 19.36 5.80
N THR A 101 -1.31 19.71 5.61
CA THR A 101 -2.39 19.55 6.59
C THR A 101 -3.20 18.26 6.41
N PHE A 102 -2.84 17.43 5.45
CA PHE A 102 -3.50 16.17 5.17
C PHE A 102 -3.37 15.22 6.37
N ARG A 103 -4.48 14.64 6.80
CA ARG A 103 -4.52 13.76 7.99
C ARG A 103 -4.56 12.26 7.65
N GLY A 104 -4.26 11.91 6.40
CA GLY A 104 -4.38 10.54 5.93
C GLY A 104 -5.81 10.16 5.50
N ILE A 105 -5.95 8.95 5.05
CA ILE A 105 -7.22 8.31 4.70
C ILE A 105 -7.37 7.10 5.60
N TYR A 106 -8.59 6.87 6.10
CA TYR A 106 -8.94 5.69 6.89
C TYR A 106 -8.48 4.42 6.20
N ARG A 107 -7.76 3.57 6.93
CA ARG A 107 -7.17 2.33 6.44
C ARG A 107 -6.26 2.50 5.20
N ARG A 108 -5.47 3.57 5.13
CA ARG A 108 -4.42 3.78 4.13
C ARG A 108 -3.11 4.08 4.86
N ALA A 109 -2.31 3.03 5.12
CA ALA A 109 -1.11 3.08 5.97
C ALA A 109 -1.38 3.81 7.30
N GLN A 110 -2.57 3.59 7.87
CA GLN A 110 -3.03 4.26 9.08
C GLN A 110 -2.28 3.73 10.30
N LEU A 111 -1.57 4.60 11.00
CA LEU A 111 -1.00 4.24 12.29
C LEU A 111 -2.15 4.04 13.31
N VAL A 112 -2.35 2.80 13.76
CA VAL A 112 -3.32 2.44 14.80
C VAL A 112 -2.77 2.82 16.18
N GLY A 113 -1.48 2.57 16.39
CA GLY A 113 -0.78 2.94 17.60
C GLY A 113 0.65 2.42 17.65
N LYS A 114 1.31 2.72 18.78
CA LYS A 114 2.66 2.33 19.09
C LYS A 114 2.72 1.73 20.49
N THR A 115 3.36 0.57 20.66
CA THR A 115 3.55 -0.08 21.96
C THR A 115 4.69 0.56 22.75
N LYS A 116 4.84 0.19 24.03
CA LYS A 116 5.97 0.62 24.88
C LYS A 116 7.32 0.15 24.31
N ASP A 117 7.35 -1.02 23.65
CA ASP A 117 8.55 -1.58 23.01
C ASP A 117 8.80 -1.00 21.61
N ASN A 118 8.18 0.13 21.30
CA ASN A 118 8.30 0.83 20.02
C ASN A 118 7.78 0.06 18.81
N CYS A 119 6.96 -0.97 18.97
CA CYS A 119 6.31 -1.64 17.85
C CYS A 119 5.20 -0.76 17.30
N TYR A 120 5.13 -0.62 15.98
CA TYR A 120 4.06 0.11 15.29
C TYR A 120 2.99 -0.89 14.82
N VAL A 121 1.72 -0.58 15.02
CA VAL A 121 0.61 -1.32 14.41
C VAL A 121 -0.04 -0.41 13.37
N ILE A 122 -0.11 -0.90 12.14
CA ILE A 122 -0.53 -0.15 10.96
C ILE A 122 -1.67 -0.91 10.27
N ASP A 123 -2.75 -0.22 9.92
CA ASP A 123 -3.87 -0.78 9.16
C ASP A 123 -3.87 -0.22 7.73
N ASP A 124 -3.98 -1.11 6.74
CA ASP A 124 -3.99 -0.73 5.34
C ASP A 124 -5.04 -1.52 4.53
N PHE A 125 -5.64 -0.85 3.57
CA PHE A 125 -6.64 -1.43 2.67
C PHE A 125 -6.03 -2.20 1.48
N ALA A 126 -4.71 -2.36 1.44
CA ALA A 126 -4.00 -3.09 0.39
C ALA A 126 -4.60 -4.49 0.16
N HIS A 127 -4.91 -4.80 -1.09
CA HIS A 127 -5.63 -6.02 -1.43
C HIS A 127 -5.21 -6.64 -2.79
N ASN A 128 -4.26 -6.04 -3.46
CA ASN A 128 -3.62 -6.59 -4.66
C ASN A 128 -2.10 -6.66 -4.48
N PRO A 129 -1.38 -7.46 -5.29
CA PRO A 129 0.04 -7.70 -5.11
C PRO A 129 0.90 -6.43 -5.05
N ALA A 130 0.63 -5.46 -5.93
CA ALA A 130 1.39 -4.21 -6.00
C ALA A 130 1.18 -3.33 -4.76
N GLU A 131 -0.06 -3.21 -4.27
CA GLU A 131 -0.38 -2.46 -3.04
C GLU A 131 0.26 -3.10 -1.81
N VAL A 132 0.14 -4.44 -1.65
CA VAL A 132 0.75 -5.18 -0.54
C VAL A 132 2.26 -4.98 -0.52
N ALA A 133 2.92 -5.15 -1.67
CA ALA A 133 4.36 -4.93 -1.78
C ALA A 133 4.76 -3.46 -1.49
N ALA A 134 3.96 -2.50 -1.92
CA ALA A 134 4.24 -1.07 -1.72
C ALA A 134 4.17 -0.67 -0.24
N VAL A 135 3.15 -1.11 0.51
CA VAL A 135 3.02 -0.78 1.93
C VAL A 135 4.08 -1.49 2.78
N ILE A 136 4.46 -2.74 2.44
CA ILE A 136 5.59 -3.42 3.09
C ILE A 136 6.86 -2.59 2.92
N LYS A 137 7.21 -2.18 1.71
CA LYS A 137 8.40 -1.34 1.43
C LYS A 137 8.36 0.01 2.15
N ALA A 138 7.18 0.62 2.29
CA ALA A 138 7.01 1.84 3.04
C ALA A 138 7.29 1.65 4.53
N CYS A 139 6.82 0.55 5.13
CA CYS A 139 7.03 0.22 6.55
C CYS A 139 8.48 -0.20 6.85
N GLN A 140 9.19 -0.75 5.87
CA GLN A 140 10.63 -1.05 5.99
C GLN A 140 11.50 0.18 6.22
N GLN A 141 10.99 1.39 5.91
CA GLN A 141 11.70 2.65 6.16
C GLN A 141 11.53 3.17 7.60
N ILE A 142 10.58 2.59 8.36
CA ILE A 142 10.28 3.03 9.74
C ILE A 142 10.60 1.98 10.79
N ALA A 143 10.89 0.74 10.37
CA ALA A 143 11.17 -0.37 11.28
C ALA A 143 12.29 -1.27 10.75
N PRO A 144 13.12 -1.86 11.65
CA PRO A 144 14.15 -2.80 11.26
C PRO A 144 13.55 -4.09 10.69
N ARG A 145 12.34 -4.48 11.13
CA ARG A 145 11.64 -5.67 10.67
C ARG A 145 10.15 -5.40 10.50
N VAL A 146 9.54 -6.06 9.52
CA VAL A 146 8.10 -5.97 9.22
C VAL A 146 7.45 -7.34 9.40
N ILE A 147 6.35 -7.40 10.15
CA ILE A 147 5.42 -8.52 10.18
C ILE A 147 4.20 -8.10 9.38
N ALA A 148 4.09 -8.61 8.15
CA ALA A 148 3.05 -8.24 7.20
C ALA A 148 1.95 -9.30 7.21
N TRP A 149 0.82 -9.02 7.86
CA TRP A 149 -0.36 -9.87 7.84
C TRP A 149 -1.32 -9.44 6.75
N PHE A 150 -1.74 -10.39 5.92
CA PHE A 150 -2.61 -10.14 4.77
C PHE A 150 -3.79 -11.11 4.73
N GLN A 151 -5.00 -10.58 4.60
CA GLN A 151 -6.20 -11.35 4.33
C GLN A 151 -6.66 -11.12 2.89
N PRO A 152 -6.46 -12.09 2.00
CA PRO A 152 -7.02 -12.03 0.65
C PRO A 152 -8.54 -12.11 0.70
N HIS A 153 -9.23 -11.56 -0.30
CA HIS A 153 -10.68 -11.68 -0.42
C HIS A 153 -11.10 -12.22 -1.78
N GLY A 154 -12.09 -13.12 -1.74
CA GLY A 154 -12.67 -13.72 -2.93
C GLY A 154 -11.78 -14.79 -3.58
N PHE A 155 -12.34 -15.98 -3.79
CA PHE A 155 -11.65 -17.13 -4.36
C PHE A 155 -11.28 -16.93 -5.84
N GLY A 156 -12.13 -16.20 -6.60
CA GLY A 156 -11.84 -15.83 -8.00
C GLY A 156 -10.61 -14.92 -8.13
N PRO A 157 -10.56 -13.76 -7.46
CA PRO A 157 -9.38 -12.91 -7.42
C PRO A 157 -8.12 -13.66 -6.97
N MET A 158 -8.20 -14.47 -5.90
CA MET A 158 -7.06 -15.25 -5.42
C MET A 158 -6.53 -16.22 -6.46
N ARG A 159 -7.41 -16.92 -7.18
CA ARG A 159 -7.03 -17.84 -8.27
C ARG A 159 -6.29 -17.13 -9.40
N PHE A 160 -6.64 -15.88 -9.65
CA PHE A 160 -6.02 -15.08 -10.68
C PHE A 160 -4.67 -14.47 -10.25
N MET A 161 -4.54 -14.02 -8.99
CA MET A 161 -3.40 -13.21 -8.57
C MET A 161 -2.35 -13.95 -7.70
N HIS A 162 -2.56 -15.23 -7.31
CA HIS A 162 -1.67 -15.92 -6.36
C HIS A 162 -0.21 -15.96 -6.81
N ASN A 163 0.07 -16.18 -8.10
CA ASN A 163 1.44 -16.19 -8.64
C ASN A 163 2.09 -14.81 -8.55
N GLU A 164 1.35 -13.77 -8.95
CA GLU A 164 1.83 -12.38 -8.88
C GLU A 164 2.02 -11.94 -7.42
N LEU A 165 1.11 -12.34 -6.52
CA LEU A 165 1.24 -12.10 -5.08
C LEU A 165 2.50 -12.76 -4.52
N THR A 166 2.76 -14.04 -4.84
CA THR A 166 3.97 -14.76 -4.44
C THR A 166 5.23 -14.04 -4.88
N THR A 167 5.29 -13.62 -6.15
CA THR A 167 6.49 -12.98 -6.72
C THR A 167 6.67 -11.57 -6.18
N MET A 168 5.69 -10.70 -6.33
CA MET A 168 5.84 -9.27 -5.98
C MET A 168 6.03 -9.05 -4.48
N VAL A 169 5.27 -9.77 -3.65
CA VAL A 169 5.42 -9.68 -2.19
C VAL A 169 6.71 -10.36 -1.76
N GLY A 170 7.02 -11.54 -2.30
CA GLY A 170 8.28 -12.23 -2.02
C GLY A 170 9.51 -11.36 -2.33
N ASP A 171 9.51 -10.65 -3.46
CA ASP A 171 10.59 -9.73 -3.84
C ASP A 171 10.64 -8.46 -2.95
N ALA A 172 9.52 -8.08 -2.35
CA ALA A 172 9.46 -6.96 -1.43
C ALA A 172 10.00 -7.30 -0.04
N LEU A 173 9.95 -8.56 0.40
CA LEU A 173 10.40 -9.00 1.73
C LEU A 173 11.92 -9.02 1.83
N ARG A 174 12.46 -8.37 2.88
CA ARG A 174 13.83 -8.55 3.34
C ARG A 174 13.95 -9.89 4.07
N GLU A 175 15.16 -10.37 4.31
CA GLU A 175 15.43 -11.65 4.98
C GLU A 175 14.77 -11.75 6.38
N GLN A 176 14.78 -10.64 7.14
CA GLN A 176 14.19 -10.58 8.48
C GLN A 176 12.68 -10.37 8.51
N ASP A 177 12.06 -9.93 7.42
CA ASP A 177 10.62 -9.68 7.38
C ASP A 177 9.82 -10.99 7.33
N ILE A 178 8.58 -10.95 7.79
CA ILE A 178 7.69 -12.12 7.84
C ILE A 178 6.38 -11.78 7.16
N PHE A 179 5.92 -12.65 6.26
CA PHE A 179 4.61 -12.53 5.63
C PHE A 179 3.65 -13.58 6.20
N LEU A 180 2.59 -13.12 6.83
CA LEU A 180 1.50 -13.95 7.34
C LEU A 180 0.30 -13.82 6.42
N ILE A 181 -0.14 -14.91 5.82
CA ILE A 181 -1.32 -14.91 4.95
C ILE A 181 -2.47 -15.68 5.59
N ALA A 182 -3.61 -15.02 5.77
CA ALA A 182 -4.79 -15.58 6.40
C ALA A 182 -5.69 -16.30 5.37
N ASP A 183 -6.74 -16.96 5.87
CA ASP A 183 -7.79 -17.53 5.04
C ASP A 183 -8.41 -16.49 4.11
N ILE A 184 -8.84 -16.95 2.92
CA ILE A 184 -9.54 -16.12 1.95
C ILE A 184 -10.87 -15.68 2.54
N TYR A 185 -11.05 -14.36 2.73
CA TYR A 185 -12.32 -13.82 3.15
C TYR A 185 -13.40 -14.04 2.09
N TYR A 186 -14.48 -14.69 2.50
CA TYR A 186 -15.60 -14.98 1.62
C TYR A 186 -16.74 -13.99 1.85
N ALA A 187 -16.92 -13.09 0.90
CA ALA A 187 -17.96 -12.05 0.94
C ALA A 187 -19.33 -12.50 0.41
N GLY A 188 -19.49 -13.79 0.12
CA GLY A 188 -20.74 -14.35 -0.45
C GLY A 188 -20.66 -14.64 -1.96
N GLY A 189 -21.72 -15.27 -2.50
CA GLY A 189 -21.83 -15.63 -3.93
C GLY A 189 -21.73 -17.12 -4.20
N THR A 190 -21.69 -17.50 -5.50
CA THR A 190 -21.69 -18.91 -5.98
C THR A 190 -20.33 -19.32 -6.56
N VAL A 191 -19.24 -18.73 -6.06
CA VAL A 191 -17.90 -18.98 -6.57
C VAL A 191 -17.37 -20.35 -6.10
N ASP A 192 -16.64 -21.04 -6.97
CA ASP A 192 -15.85 -22.21 -6.61
C ASP A 192 -14.76 -21.86 -5.59
N ARG A 193 -14.67 -22.65 -4.50
CA ARG A 193 -13.76 -22.43 -3.36
C ARG A 193 -12.52 -23.34 -3.37
N ASN A 194 -12.19 -23.96 -4.48
CA ASN A 194 -11.11 -24.94 -4.62
C ASN A 194 -9.70 -24.32 -4.64
N ILE A 195 -9.46 -23.25 -3.89
CA ILE A 195 -8.15 -22.64 -3.69
C ILE A 195 -7.99 -22.20 -2.23
N SER A 196 -6.79 -22.39 -1.69
CA SER A 196 -6.40 -21.94 -0.35
C SER A 196 -5.29 -20.90 -0.43
N SER A 197 -5.19 -20.06 0.60
CA SER A 197 -4.06 -19.14 0.78
C SER A 197 -2.73 -19.88 0.98
N THR A 198 -2.74 -21.15 1.38
CA THR A 198 -1.54 -21.98 1.56
C THR A 198 -0.68 -22.06 0.30
N ILE A 199 -1.29 -21.99 -0.88
CA ILE A 199 -0.56 -22.00 -2.16
C ILE A 199 0.48 -20.86 -2.25
N VAL A 200 0.18 -19.69 -1.66
CA VAL A 200 1.09 -18.55 -1.65
C VAL A 200 2.20 -18.74 -0.61
N SER A 201 1.86 -19.12 0.62
CA SER A 201 2.87 -19.33 1.66
C SER A 201 3.83 -20.46 1.31
N GLU A 202 3.33 -21.59 0.79
CA GLU A 202 4.15 -22.72 0.36
C GLU A 202 5.10 -22.33 -0.79
N ALA A 203 4.60 -21.60 -1.79
CA ALA A 203 5.43 -21.13 -2.89
C ALA A 203 6.48 -20.09 -2.44
N MET A 204 6.14 -19.20 -1.51
CA MET A 204 7.10 -18.26 -0.91
C MET A 204 8.19 -18.99 -0.12
N ILE A 205 7.83 -19.98 0.71
CA ILE A 205 8.78 -20.81 1.46
C ILE A 205 9.71 -21.56 0.51
N ALA A 206 9.16 -22.16 -0.57
CA ALA A 206 9.97 -22.83 -1.57
C ALA A 206 10.98 -21.91 -2.27
N ASN A 207 10.68 -20.61 -2.34
CA ASN A 207 11.58 -19.56 -2.83
C ASN A 207 12.48 -18.94 -1.73
N GLY A 208 12.58 -19.58 -0.56
CA GLY A 208 13.44 -19.13 0.53
C GLY A 208 12.94 -17.85 1.24
N LYS A 209 11.65 -17.55 1.13
CA LYS A 209 11.04 -16.40 1.83
C LYS A 209 10.41 -16.81 3.15
N ASN A 210 10.44 -15.92 4.12
CA ASN A 210 9.84 -16.14 5.42
C ASN A 210 8.34 -15.84 5.37
N ALA A 211 7.55 -16.88 5.14
CA ALA A 211 6.10 -16.80 5.01
C ALA A 211 5.40 -17.89 5.80
N GLU A 212 4.21 -17.62 6.31
CA GLU A 212 3.41 -18.55 7.08
C GLU A 212 1.92 -18.38 6.77
N TYR A 213 1.20 -19.49 6.61
CA TYR A 213 -0.26 -19.48 6.59
C TYR A 213 -0.81 -19.41 8.01
N VAL A 214 -1.73 -18.50 8.25
CA VAL A 214 -2.42 -18.31 9.53
C VAL A 214 -3.92 -18.46 9.34
N LYS A 215 -4.55 -19.41 10.02
CA LYS A 215 -5.91 -19.84 9.77
C LYS A 215 -6.97 -18.73 9.92
N ASP A 216 -6.98 -18.08 11.07
CA ASP A 216 -8.01 -17.11 11.46
C ASP A 216 -7.39 -15.98 12.30
N LYS A 217 -8.21 -14.99 12.68
CA LYS A 217 -7.76 -13.83 13.45
C LYS A 217 -7.24 -14.19 14.83
N ASP A 218 -7.87 -15.15 15.52
CA ASP A 218 -7.47 -15.57 16.88
C ASP A 218 -6.12 -16.27 16.84
N PHE A 219 -5.91 -17.16 15.88
CA PHE A 219 -4.61 -17.80 15.66
C PHE A 219 -3.57 -16.76 15.23
N SER A 220 -3.93 -15.85 14.34
CA SER A 220 -3.07 -14.77 13.85
C SER A 220 -2.61 -13.85 14.99
N LEU A 221 -3.52 -13.48 15.90
CA LEU A 221 -3.20 -12.63 17.04
C LEU A 221 -2.12 -13.26 17.94
N LYS A 222 -2.31 -14.54 18.28
CA LYS A 222 -1.32 -15.30 19.07
C LYS A 222 0.01 -15.38 18.35
N ARG A 223 -0.03 -15.67 17.03
CA ARG A 223 1.17 -15.81 16.23
C ARG A 223 1.94 -14.50 16.07
N ILE A 224 1.26 -13.40 15.86
CA ILE A 224 1.86 -12.07 15.83
C ILE A 224 2.53 -11.75 17.17
N LYS A 225 1.86 -12.05 18.30
CA LYS A 225 2.43 -11.85 19.63
C LYS A 225 3.72 -12.66 19.86
N GLU A 226 3.74 -13.93 19.44
CA GLU A 226 4.92 -14.80 19.53
C GLU A 226 6.11 -14.31 18.71
N LEU A 227 5.81 -13.75 17.53
CA LEU A 227 6.82 -13.29 16.56
C LEU A 227 7.34 -11.89 16.86
N CYS A 228 6.51 -11.03 17.46
CA CYS A 228 6.81 -9.60 17.63
C CYS A 228 8.05 -9.38 18.50
N GLN A 229 8.93 -8.52 18.04
CA GLN A 229 10.13 -8.06 18.75
C GLN A 229 10.11 -6.52 18.86
N PRO A 230 10.86 -5.94 19.81
CA PRO A 230 10.95 -4.50 19.94
C PRO A 230 11.34 -3.81 18.62
N ASN A 231 10.68 -2.68 18.34
CA ASN A 231 10.84 -1.87 17.14
C ASN A 231 10.28 -2.47 15.84
N ASP A 232 9.52 -3.54 15.86
CA ASP A 232 8.85 -4.08 14.67
C ASP A 232 7.74 -3.16 14.15
N ALA A 233 7.45 -3.28 12.85
CA ALA A 233 6.19 -2.79 12.28
C ALA A 233 5.28 -3.97 11.94
N ILE A 234 4.08 -3.98 12.50
CA ILE A 234 3.02 -4.93 12.23
C ILE A 234 2.03 -4.27 11.29
N ILE A 235 1.82 -4.84 10.10
CA ILE A 235 0.88 -4.33 9.11
C ILE A 235 -0.29 -5.29 8.98
N ILE A 236 -1.51 -4.78 9.17
CA ILE A 236 -2.75 -5.52 8.95
C ILE A 236 -3.34 -5.08 7.61
N MET A 237 -3.45 -6.00 6.65
CA MET A 237 -3.86 -5.68 5.27
C MET A 237 -5.05 -6.49 4.82
N GLY A 238 -5.93 -5.86 4.04
CA GLY A 238 -7.11 -6.49 3.43
C GLY A 238 -8.23 -5.49 3.18
N ALA A 239 -9.21 -5.83 2.34
CA ALA A 239 -10.20 -4.87 1.86
C ALA A 239 -11.66 -5.16 2.29
N ARG A 240 -12.11 -6.39 2.22
CA ARG A 240 -13.55 -6.73 2.27
C ARG A 240 -14.09 -7.13 3.62
N ASP A 241 -13.26 -7.58 4.53
CA ASP A 241 -13.66 -7.87 5.89
C ASP A 241 -13.88 -6.56 6.67
N PRO A 242 -15.11 -6.24 7.12
CA PRO A 242 -15.41 -5.00 7.81
C PRO A 242 -14.80 -4.89 9.22
N HIS A 243 -14.26 -6.00 9.76
CA HIS A 243 -13.70 -6.07 11.11
C HIS A 243 -12.16 -6.07 11.14
N LEU A 244 -11.49 -5.64 10.06
CA LEU A 244 -10.03 -5.61 10.04
C LEU A 244 -9.45 -4.46 10.87
N ASP A 245 -10.14 -3.33 10.94
CA ASP A 245 -9.73 -2.22 11.81
C ASP A 245 -9.88 -2.59 13.30
N GLU A 246 -10.90 -3.36 13.67
CA GLU A 246 -11.06 -3.93 15.00
C GLU A 246 -9.94 -4.93 15.31
N PHE A 247 -9.61 -5.78 14.34
CA PHE A 247 -8.50 -6.72 14.48
C PHE A 247 -7.15 -5.99 14.67
N ALA A 248 -6.89 -4.93 13.92
CA ALA A 248 -5.68 -4.13 14.11
C ALA A 248 -5.60 -3.49 15.51
N LYS A 249 -6.73 -3.02 16.06
CA LYS A 249 -6.81 -2.54 17.44
C LYS A 249 -6.54 -3.65 18.45
N SER A 250 -7.13 -4.83 18.25
CA SER A 250 -6.88 -6.00 19.11
C SER A 250 -5.41 -6.43 19.12
N VAL A 251 -4.74 -6.34 17.97
CA VAL A 251 -3.28 -6.58 17.89
C VAL A 251 -2.51 -5.55 18.73
N LEU A 252 -2.86 -4.28 18.65
CA LEU A 252 -2.22 -3.23 19.46
C LEU A 252 -2.43 -3.46 20.97
N GLU A 253 -3.65 -3.78 21.37
CA GLU A 253 -4.02 -4.07 22.77
C GLU A 253 -3.26 -5.27 23.30
N GLU A 254 -3.23 -6.38 22.55
CA GLU A 254 -2.54 -7.61 22.94
C GLU A 254 -1.04 -7.39 23.10
N LEU A 255 -0.38 -6.67 22.18
CA LEU A 255 1.03 -6.34 22.25
C LEU A 255 1.35 -5.31 23.35
N SER A 256 0.38 -4.50 23.77
CA SER A 256 0.54 -3.51 24.84
C SER A 256 0.31 -4.09 26.24
N SER A 257 -0.36 -5.24 26.34
CA SER A 257 -0.72 -5.89 27.62
C SER A 257 0.39 -6.75 28.23
N VAL A 258 1.51 -6.90 27.56
CA VAL A 258 2.58 -7.86 27.91
C VAL A 258 3.60 -7.33 28.94
N HIS A 259 3.25 -6.24 29.68
CA HIS A 259 4.12 -5.78 30.80
C HIS A 259 3.34 -5.20 31.95
#